data_2678d4e8d72edd22834491750a765a3e
#
_entry.id   2678d4e8d72edd22834491750a765a3e
#
_cell.length_a   1.000
_cell.length_b   1.000
_cell.length_c   1.000
_cell.angle_alpha   90.00
_cell.angle_beta   90.00
_cell.angle_gamma   90.00
#
_symmetry.space_group_name_H-M   'P 1'
#
loop_
_entity.id
_entity.type
_entity.pdbx_description
1 polymer ?
#
loop_
_entity_poly.entity_id
_entity_poly.type
_entity_poly.pdbx_seq_one_letter_code
_entity_poly.pdbx_strand_id
1 'polypeptide(L)'
;MDFKDKVVVITGGAQGIGRCIAEEFEKLGATVCVIDKQQGDHFVDNLADKQVLEQFAKNVIEKHGHVDYLINNALPLMKGINECSYEEFQYALSVGVTAPFYLTKLFAPHFAKGAAIVNISSSRDRMSQPQTESYTAAKGGIAALTHALAVSLAGKVRVNSISPGWIDTAYTVYEGSDAIQQPAGRVGNPLDIANMVLFLCSDKAGFITGENICIDGGMTRQMIYHGDNGWTLKQNRQ
;
A
#
# COMPACT_ATOMS: atom_id res chain seq x y z
N MET A 1 -6.74 -17.49 -10.51
CA MET A 1 -5.31 -17.12 -10.50
C MET A 1 -4.61 -18.23 -9.71
N ASP A 2 -3.44 -18.61 -10.12
CA ASP A 2 -2.62 -19.61 -9.43
C ASP A 2 -1.30 -18.92 -9.04
N PHE A 3 -0.96 -18.98 -7.77
CA PHE A 3 0.28 -18.42 -7.23
C PHE A 3 1.13 -19.50 -6.56
N LYS A 4 0.87 -20.76 -6.91
CA LYS A 4 1.65 -21.88 -6.40
C LYS A 4 3.15 -21.67 -6.70
N ASP A 5 3.97 -21.94 -5.70
CA ASP A 5 5.43 -21.82 -5.73
C ASP A 5 5.96 -20.37 -5.96
N LYS A 6 5.10 -19.36 -5.83
CA LYS A 6 5.48 -17.93 -5.89
C LYS A 6 5.97 -17.42 -4.55
N VAL A 7 7.01 -16.61 -4.57
CA VAL A 7 7.57 -15.94 -3.38
C VAL A 7 7.09 -14.50 -3.33
N VAL A 8 6.34 -14.17 -2.28
CA VAL A 8 5.71 -12.86 -2.08
C VAL A 8 6.29 -12.20 -0.85
N VAL A 9 6.83 -11.00 -1.00
CA VAL A 9 7.31 -10.16 0.10
C VAL A 9 6.27 -9.10 0.41
N ILE A 10 5.88 -8.97 1.68
CA ILE A 10 4.86 -7.99 2.13
C ILE A 10 5.38 -7.20 3.31
N THR A 11 5.38 -5.87 3.20
CA THR A 11 5.66 -4.99 4.33
C THR A 11 4.36 -4.60 5.04
N GLY A 12 4.34 -4.60 6.38
CA GLY A 12 3.14 -4.28 7.15
C GLY A 12 2.05 -5.36 7.01
N GLY A 13 2.45 -6.65 7.03
CA GLY A 13 1.56 -7.78 6.79
C GLY A 13 0.91 -8.38 8.04
N ALA A 14 1.16 -7.85 9.23
CA ALA A 14 0.64 -8.43 10.47
C ALA A 14 -0.85 -8.15 10.72
N GLN A 15 -1.40 -7.10 10.11
CA GLN A 15 -2.80 -6.69 10.31
C GLN A 15 -3.41 -6.02 9.07
N GLY A 16 -4.72 -5.80 9.11
CA GLY A 16 -5.49 -4.98 8.17
C GLY A 16 -5.34 -5.44 6.72
N ILE A 17 -5.09 -4.51 5.81
CA ILE A 17 -4.96 -4.76 4.38
C ILE A 17 -3.81 -5.73 4.10
N GLY A 18 -2.64 -5.51 4.72
CA GLY A 18 -1.46 -6.34 4.49
C GLY A 18 -1.66 -7.79 4.90
N ARG A 19 -2.33 -8.03 6.03
CA ARG A 19 -2.68 -9.39 6.48
C ARG A 19 -3.65 -10.06 5.52
N CYS A 20 -4.69 -9.36 5.08
CA CYS A 20 -5.63 -9.90 4.11
C CYS A 20 -4.93 -10.28 2.79
N ILE A 21 -4.01 -9.43 2.31
CA ILE A 21 -3.20 -9.75 1.12
C ILE A 21 -2.36 -11.01 1.35
N ALA A 22 -1.69 -11.14 2.51
CA ALA A 22 -0.89 -12.31 2.86
C ALA A 22 -1.74 -13.59 2.84
N GLU A 23 -2.87 -13.59 3.54
CA GLU A 23 -3.79 -14.72 3.62
C GLU A 23 -4.35 -15.13 2.25
N GLU A 24 -4.67 -14.17 1.37
CA GLU A 24 -5.16 -14.47 0.02
C GLU A 24 -4.05 -15.10 -0.87
N PHE A 25 -2.81 -14.64 -0.78
CA PHE A 25 -1.69 -15.28 -1.47
C PHE A 25 -1.43 -16.69 -0.97
N GLU A 26 -1.45 -16.91 0.35
CA GLU A 26 -1.26 -18.23 0.97
C GLU A 26 -2.34 -19.21 0.55
N LYS A 27 -3.62 -18.79 0.53
CA LYS A 27 -4.75 -19.60 0.02
C LYS A 27 -4.55 -20.04 -1.45
N LEU A 28 -3.81 -19.25 -2.23
CA LEU A 28 -3.51 -19.54 -3.64
C LEU A 28 -2.15 -20.25 -3.83
N GLY A 29 -1.53 -20.72 -2.75
CA GLY A 29 -0.34 -21.58 -2.75
C GLY A 29 0.99 -20.83 -2.79
N ALA A 30 1.00 -19.51 -2.59
CA ALA A 30 2.24 -18.76 -2.51
C ALA A 30 2.96 -18.93 -1.16
N THR A 31 4.28 -18.75 -1.19
CA THR A 31 5.08 -18.56 0.03
C THR A 31 5.15 -17.06 0.34
N VAL A 32 4.66 -16.68 1.52
CA VAL A 32 4.61 -15.27 1.94
C VAL A 32 5.71 -14.97 2.97
N CYS A 33 6.48 -13.91 2.73
CA CYS A 33 7.53 -13.38 3.60
C CYS A 33 7.10 -12.01 4.11
N VAL A 34 6.71 -11.92 5.38
CA VAL A 34 6.25 -10.68 6.00
C VAL A 34 7.35 -10.02 6.82
N ILE A 35 7.45 -8.69 6.74
CA ILE A 35 8.13 -7.84 7.71
C ILE A 35 7.14 -6.85 8.32
N ASP A 36 7.05 -6.79 9.63
CA ASP A 36 6.20 -5.88 10.39
C ASP A 36 6.85 -5.53 11.73
N LYS A 37 6.50 -4.40 12.31
CA LYS A 37 6.94 -4.02 13.67
C LYS A 37 6.14 -4.69 14.79
N GLN A 38 4.97 -5.23 14.48
CA GLN A 38 4.14 -5.95 15.44
C GLN A 38 4.70 -7.34 15.70
N GLN A 39 4.49 -7.86 16.92
CA GLN A 39 4.88 -9.22 17.28
C GLN A 39 4.06 -10.25 16.50
N GLY A 40 4.70 -11.31 16.05
CA GLY A 40 4.07 -12.38 15.29
C GLY A 40 5.08 -13.39 14.77
N ASP A 41 4.59 -14.40 14.07
CA ASP A 41 5.43 -15.43 13.42
C ASP A 41 5.91 -14.96 12.03
N HIS A 42 6.64 -13.84 12.01
CA HIS A 42 7.22 -13.21 10.83
C HIS A 42 8.49 -12.44 11.24
N PHE A 43 9.14 -11.75 10.30
CA PHE A 43 10.29 -10.91 10.61
C PHE A 43 9.81 -9.63 11.32
N VAL A 44 10.11 -9.53 12.63
CA VAL A 44 9.62 -8.41 13.48
C VAL A 44 10.70 -7.37 13.61
N ASP A 45 10.55 -6.23 12.94
CA ASP A 45 11.45 -5.08 13.10
C ASP A 45 10.93 -3.81 12.40
N ASN A 46 11.69 -2.70 12.51
CA ASN A 46 11.34 -1.38 12.02
C ASN A 46 11.87 -1.13 10.60
N LEU A 47 10.96 -0.94 9.66
CA LEU A 47 11.27 -0.62 8.25
C LEU A 47 12.02 0.69 8.01
N ALA A 48 12.07 1.60 9.00
CA ALA A 48 12.85 2.82 8.87
C ALA A 48 14.37 2.60 9.01
N ASP A 49 14.79 1.43 9.51
CA ASP A 49 16.19 1.08 9.68
C ASP A 49 16.76 0.37 8.44
N LYS A 50 17.79 0.95 7.87
CA LYS A 50 18.49 0.41 6.70
C LYS A 50 19.03 -1.01 6.93
N GLN A 51 19.64 -1.26 8.10
CA GLN A 51 20.25 -2.56 8.41
C GLN A 51 19.21 -3.66 8.53
N VAL A 52 18.04 -3.31 9.06
CA VAL A 52 16.87 -4.19 9.13
C VAL A 52 16.42 -4.60 7.74
N LEU A 53 16.31 -3.65 6.81
CA LEU A 53 15.92 -3.94 5.43
C LEU A 53 16.94 -4.85 4.72
N GLU A 54 18.24 -4.61 4.93
CA GLU A 54 19.33 -5.44 4.39
C GLU A 54 19.28 -6.86 4.94
N GLN A 55 19.09 -7.01 6.26
CA GLN A 55 19.01 -8.32 6.90
C GLN A 55 17.77 -9.09 6.46
N PHE A 56 16.62 -8.43 6.39
CA PHE A 56 15.37 -9.03 5.91
C PHE A 56 15.51 -9.52 4.46
N ALA A 57 16.00 -8.65 3.56
CA ALA A 57 16.19 -9.02 2.17
C ALA A 57 17.17 -10.20 2.02
N LYS A 58 18.27 -10.18 2.76
CA LYS A 58 19.24 -11.28 2.80
C LYS A 58 18.58 -12.60 3.20
N ASN A 59 17.80 -12.60 4.29
CA ASN A 59 17.11 -13.80 4.77
C ASN A 59 16.14 -14.36 3.72
N VAL A 60 15.39 -13.50 3.04
CA VAL A 60 14.46 -13.92 1.98
C VAL A 60 15.24 -14.56 0.83
N ILE A 61 16.33 -13.93 0.37
CA ILE A 61 17.11 -14.44 -0.76
C ILE A 61 17.85 -15.72 -0.42
N GLU A 62 18.45 -15.82 0.76
CA GLU A 62 19.14 -17.04 1.22
C GLU A 62 18.16 -18.24 1.30
N LYS A 63 16.91 -17.99 1.71
CA LYS A 63 15.92 -19.04 1.87
C LYS A 63 15.22 -19.45 0.57
N HIS A 64 14.96 -18.49 -0.34
CA HIS A 64 14.09 -18.72 -1.51
C HIS A 64 14.80 -18.50 -2.85
N GLY A 65 15.91 -17.79 -2.89
CA GLY A 65 16.70 -17.50 -4.10
C GLY A 65 16.15 -16.41 -5.00
N HIS A 66 14.85 -16.13 -4.94
CA HIS A 66 14.18 -15.13 -5.80
C HIS A 66 12.96 -14.51 -5.11
N VAL A 67 12.41 -13.47 -5.73
CA VAL A 67 11.14 -12.84 -5.36
C VAL A 67 10.28 -12.67 -6.60
N ASP A 68 9.02 -13.13 -6.55
CA ASP A 68 8.06 -12.90 -7.62
C ASP A 68 7.29 -11.60 -7.41
N TYR A 69 6.87 -11.31 -6.17
CA TYR A 69 6.06 -10.13 -5.88
C TYR A 69 6.54 -9.39 -4.64
N LEU A 70 6.63 -8.06 -4.75
CA LEU A 70 6.91 -7.17 -3.62
C LEU A 70 5.72 -6.26 -3.38
N ILE A 71 5.11 -6.37 -2.20
CA ILE A 71 3.95 -5.57 -1.81
C ILE A 71 4.37 -4.60 -0.70
N ASN A 72 4.55 -3.35 -1.06
CA ASN A 72 4.87 -2.27 -0.12
C ASN A 72 3.59 -1.71 0.48
N ASN A 73 3.17 -2.28 1.62
CA ASN A 73 1.89 -1.93 2.27
C ASN A 73 2.07 -1.20 3.62
N ALA A 74 3.24 -1.26 4.24
CA ALA A 74 3.46 -0.67 5.55
C ALA A 74 2.93 0.77 5.66
N LEU A 75 2.20 1.04 6.76
CA LEU A 75 1.55 2.32 7.00
C LEU A 75 2.55 3.34 7.56
N PRO A 76 2.79 4.48 6.90
CA PRO A 76 3.60 5.55 7.45
C PRO A 76 2.86 6.29 8.57
N LEU A 77 3.62 7.01 9.39
CA LEU A 77 3.07 7.87 10.44
C LEU A 77 2.17 8.96 9.84
N MET A 78 1.03 9.23 10.49
CA MET A 78 0.11 10.30 10.11
C MET A 78 0.04 11.35 11.20
N LYS A 79 0.75 12.46 11.00
CA LYS A 79 0.72 13.67 11.83
C LYS A 79 0.78 14.92 10.96
N GLY A 80 0.24 16.01 11.46
CA GLY A 80 0.13 17.28 10.74
C GLY A 80 1.01 18.39 11.25
N ILE A 81 0.86 19.55 10.60
CA ILE A 81 1.71 20.74 10.81
C ILE A 81 1.77 21.21 12.27
N ASN A 82 0.73 20.93 13.07
CA ASN A 82 0.68 21.40 14.45
C ASN A 82 1.49 20.51 15.42
N GLU A 83 1.70 19.23 15.09
CA GLU A 83 2.23 18.24 16.06
C GLU A 83 3.39 17.43 15.52
N CYS A 84 3.59 17.41 14.20
CA CYS A 84 4.61 16.60 13.56
C CYS A 84 5.99 17.22 13.75
N SER A 85 6.90 16.53 14.44
CA SER A 85 8.30 16.94 14.50
C SER A 85 9.02 16.67 13.19
N TYR A 86 10.20 17.25 13.03
CA TYR A 86 11.06 16.97 11.86
C TYR A 86 11.43 15.48 11.76
N GLU A 87 11.77 14.87 12.88
CA GLU A 87 12.15 13.45 12.96
C GLU A 87 10.96 12.54 12.65
N GLU A 88 9.77 12.88 13.12
CA GLU A 88 8.53 12.15 12.83
C GLU A 88 8.16 12.26 11.35
N PHE A 89 8.36 13.43 10.74
CA PHE A 89 8.15 13.60 9.30
C PHE A 89 9.15 12.77 8.49
N GLN A 90 10.43 12.79 8.87
CA GLN A 90 11.45 11.94 8.25
C GLN A 90 11.13 10.45 8.42
N TYR A 91 10.67 10.03 9.60
CA TYR A 91 10.25 8.66 9.85
C TYR A 91 9.11 8.23 8.93
N ALA A 92 8.10 9.10 8.73
CA ALA A 92 7.00 8.82 7.82
C ALA A 92 7.48 8.59 6.37
N LEU A 93 8.42 9.42 5.90
CA LEU A 93 9.03 9.26 4.58
C LEU A 93 9.92 8.01 4.51
N SER A 94 10.64 7.70 5.57
CA SER A 94 11.49 6.50 5.64
C SER A 94 10.67 5.23 5.47
N VAL A 95 9.54 5.10 6.17
CA VAL A 95 8.65 3.95 6.06
C VAL A 95 7.87 3.94 4.75
N GLY A 96 7.32 5.10 4.33
CA GLY A 96 6.39 5.19 3.21
C GLY A 96 7.03 5.29 1.82
N VAL A 97 8.28 5.72 1.74
CA VAL A 97 8.97 5.97 0.45
C VAL A 97 10.35 5.32 0.40
N THR A 98 11.21 5.58 1.40
CA THR A 98 12.59 5.13 1.37
C THR A 98 12.71 3.61 1.48
N ALA A 99 11.96 2.98 2.39
CA ALA A 99 11.95 1.52 2.54
C ALA A 99 11.45 0.80 1.27
N PRO A 100 10.31 1.19 0.64
CA PRO A 100 9.90 0.65 -0.66
C PRO A 100 10.97 0.77 -1.75
N PHE A 101 11.59 1.94 -1.87
CA PHE A 101 12.70 2.13 -2.81
C PHE A 101 13.86 1.19 -2.51
N TYR A 102 14.28 1.12 -1.24
CA TYR A 102 15.47 0.36 -0.86
C TYR A 102 15.25 -1.15 -0.96
N LEU A 103 14.09 -1.67 -0.55
CA LEU A 103 13.72 -3.07 -0.77
C LEU A 103 13.68 -3.42 -2.26
N THR A 104 13.12 -2.54 -3.09
CA THR A 104 13.14 -2.71 -4.55
C THR A 104 14.57 -2.82 -5.05
N LYS A 105 15.49 -1.96 -4.60
CA LYS A 105 16.91 -2.00 -4.97
C LYS A 105 17.58 -3.31 -4.53
N LEU A 106 17.32 -3.77 -3.31
CA LEU A 106 17.90 -5.01 -2.77
C LEU A 106 17.40 -6.24 -3.53
N PHE A 107 16.13 -6.28 -3.89
CA PHE A 107 15.55 -7.40 -4.63
C PHE A 107 15.72 -7.32 -6.15
N ALA A 108 16.15 -6.18 -6.72
CA ALA A 108 16.26 -5.98 -8.17
C ALA A 108 17.06 -7.06 -8.92
N PRO A 109 18.20 -7.61 -8.37
CA PRO A 109 18.93 -8.70 -9.00
C PRO A 109 18.21 -10.06 -8.90
N HIS A 110 17.23 -10.18 -8.02
CA HIS A 110 16.60 -11.43 -7.61
C HIS A 110 15.13 -11.53 -8.02
N PHE A 111 14.58 -10.54 -8.73
CA PHE A 111 13.23 -10.64 -9.25
C PHE A 111 13.12 -11.73 -10.33
N ALA A 112 12.13 -12.61 -10.15
CA ALA A 112 11.81 -13.63 -11.13
C ALA A 112 11.28 -13.02 -12.44
N LYS A 113 11.31 -13.79 -13.52
CA LYS A 113 10.68 -13.39 -14.78
C LYS A 113 9.16 -13.21 -14.58
N GLY A 114 8.63 -12.06 -14.99
CA GLY A 114 7.22 -11.72 -14.82
C GLY A 114 6.88 -11.14 -13.44
N ALA A 115 7.89 -10.82 -12.64
CA ALA A 115 7.70 -10.21 -11.32
C ALA A 115 6.89 -8.92 -11.37
N ALA A 116 6.25 -8.61 -10.24
CA ALA A 116 5.53 -7.36 -10.06
C ALA A 116 5.75 -6.74 -8.68
N ILE A 117 5.72 -5.41 -8.64
CA ILE A 117 5.71 -4.61 -7.42
C ILE A 117 4.36 -3.91 -7.34
N VAL A 118 3.71 -4.01 -6.18
CA VAL A 118 2.49 -3.25 -5.88
C VAL A 118 2.70 -2.39 -4.64
N ASN A 119 2.61 -1.09 -4.82
CA ASN A 119 2.73 -0.11 -3.76
C ASN A 119 1.34 0.29 -3.26
N ILE A 120 1.09 0.21 -1.96
CA ILE A 120 -0.17 0.68 -1.38
C ILE A 120 -0.03 2.15 -1.00
N SER A 121 -0.57 3.00 -1.87
CA SER A 121 -0.68 4.44 -1.66
C SER A 121 -1.93 4.78 -0.84
N SER A 122 -2.68 5.80 -1.22
CA SER A 122 -3.96 6.22 -0.63
C SER A 122 -4.63 7.23 -1.57
N SER A 123 -5.95 7.40 -1.49
CA SER A 123 -6.63 8.57 -2.07
C SER A 123 -6.04 9.91 -1.60
N ARG A 124 -5.31 9.90 -0.48
CA ARG A 124 -4.56 11.06 0.04
C ARG A 124 -3.29 11.40 -0.73
N ASP A 125 -2.97 10.69 -1.80
CA ASP A 125 -1.94 11.10 -2.77
C ASP A 125 -2.36 12.32 -3.60
N ARG A 126 -3.67 12.60 -3.66
CA ARG A 126 -4.29 13.67 -4.47
C ARG A 126 -5.34 14.51 -3.74
N MET A 127 -5.74 14.11 -2.54
CA MET A 127 -6.65 14.89 -1.68
C MET A 127 -6.24 14.74 -0.22
N SER A 128 -6.63 15.68 0.63
CA SER A 128 -6.16 15.72 2.01
C SER A 128 -7.25 16.15 2.99
N GLN A 129 -7.08 15.76 4.23
CA GLN A 129 -7.72 16.38 5.38
C GLN A 129 -6.67 17.18 6.16
N PRO A 130 -7.06 18.17 6.97
CA PRO A 130 -6.13 18.86 7.85
C PRO A 130 -5.36 17.91 8.76
N GLN A 131 -4.12 18.24 9.10
CA GLN A 131 -3.27 17.48 10.04
C GLN A 131 -2.87 16.07 9.54
N THR A 132 -2.63 15.94 8.23
CA THR A 132 -2.22 14.65 7.61
C THR A 132 -0.98 14.77 6.74
N GLU A 133 -0.20 15.84 6.90
CA GLU A 133 0.88 16.23 5.98
C GLU A 133 1.95 15.15 5.84
N SER A 134 2.39 14.53 6.93
CA SER A 134 3.42 13.47 6.88
C SER A 134 2.95 12.25 6.09
N TYR A 135 1.70 11.84 6.30
CA TYR A 135 1.08 10.73 5.58
C TYR A 135 0.83 11.06 4.10
N THR A 136 0.26 12.25 3.83
CA THR A 136 0.00 12.72 2.46
C THR A 136 1.28 12.83 1.66
N ALA A 137 2.36 13.37 2.24
CA ALA A 137 3.67 13.43 1.60
C ALA A 137 4.22 12.04 1.27
N ALA A 138 4.13 11.09 2.20
CA ALA A 138 4.57 9.72 1.98
C ALA A 138 3.74 9.01 0.90
N LYS A 139 2.41 9.18 0.90
CA LYS A 139 1.51 8.53 -0.08
C LYS A 139 1.58 9.17 -1.47
N GLY A 140 1.80 10.48 -1.56
CA GLY A 140 2.16 11.15 -2.81
C GLY A 140 3.54 10.70 -3.32
N GLY A 141 4.51 10.61 -2.43
CA GLY A 141 5.86 10.15 -2.74
C GLY A 141 5.91 8.74 -3.30
N ILE A 142 5.19 7.78 -2.71
CA ILE A 142 5.15 6.40 -3.21
C ILE A 142 4.40 6.29 -4.54
N ALA A 143 3.35 7.09 -4.76
CA ALA A 143 2.65 7.15 -6.04
C ALA A 143 3.59 7.65 -7.15
N ALA A 144 4.37 8.70 -6.89
CA ALA A 144 5.38 9.19 -7.83
C ALA A 144 6.53 8.19 -8.04
N LEU A 145 7.02 7.55 -6.97
CA LEU A 145 8.06 6.52 -7.06
C LEU A 145 7.64 5.35 -7.93
N THR A 146 6.35 5.01 -7.97
CA THR A 146 5.80 3.90 -8.74
C THR A 146 6.12 4.02 -10.24
N HIS A 147 5.80 5.16 -10.86
CA HIS A 147 6.09 5.32 -12.31
C HIS A 147 7.60 5.44 -12.58
N ALA A 148 8.37 6.02 -11.67
CA ALA A 148 9.83 6.09 -11.81
C ALA A 148 10.47 4.70 -11.79
N LEU A 149 10.04 3.82 -10.88
CA LEU A 149 10.49 2.43 -10.81
C LEU A 149 10.02 1.61 -12.01
N ALA A 150 8.79 1.83 -12.50
CA ALA A 150 8.26 1.15 -13.68
C ALA A 150 9.12 1.40 -14.91
N VAL A 151 9.60 2.63 -15.08
CA VAL A 151 10.52 3.01 -16.19
C VAL A 151 11.91 2.41 -15.96
N SER A 152 12.44 2.50 -14.74
CA SER A 152 13.79 1.98 -14.42
C SER A 152 13.90 0.46 -14.51
N LEU A 153 12.80 -0.27 -14.26
CA LEU A 153 12.72 -1.72 -14.30
C LEU A 153 12.02 -2.26 -15.57
N ALA A 154 11.90 -1.41 -16.60
CA ALA A 154 11.21 -1.74 -17.85
C ALA A 154 11.69 -3.09 -18.45
N GLY A 155 10.74 -3.92 -18.85
CA GLY A 155 10.99 -5.25 -19.42
C GLY A 155 11.38 -6.34 -18.40
N LYS A 156 11.56 -5.96 -17.12
CA LYS A 156 11.93 -6.91 -16.04
C LYS A 156 10.82 -7.08 -15.00
N VAL A 157 10.31 -5.97 -14.48
CA VAL A 157 9.33 -5.94 -13.39
C VAL A 157 8.26 -4.91 -13.71
N ARG A 158 6.99 -5.28 -13.55
CA ARG A 158 5.89 -4.32 -13.59
C ARG A 158 5.74 -3.66 -12.23
N VAL A 159 5.54 -2.35 -12.18
CA VAL A 159 5.41 -1.60 -10.94
C VAL A 159 4.14 -0.77 -11.01
N ASN A 160 3.20 -1.02 -10.10
CA ASN A 160 1.95 -0.27 -10.02
C ASN A 160 1.67 0.11 -8.57
N SER A 161 0.78 1.06 -8.37
CA SER A 161 0.26 1.40 -7.05
C SER A 161 -1.27 1.32 -7.00
N ILE A 162 -1.77 1.09 -5.81
CA ILE A 162 -3.19 1.17 -5.50
C ILE A 162 -3.38 2.31 -4.51
N SER A 163 -4.39 3.15 -4.75
CA SER A 163 -4.81 4.23 -3.84
C SER A 163 -6.17 3.87 -3.23
N PRO A 164 -6.17 3.21 -2.05
CA PRO A 164 -7.39 2.93 -1.32
C PRO A 164 -8.10 4.20 -0.86
N GLY A 165 -9.43 4.16 -0.83
CA GLY A 165 -10.26 5.11 -0.09
C GLY A 165 -10.40 4.72 1.38
N TRP A 166 -11.61 4.88 1.92
CA TRP A 166 -11.92 4.39 3.26
C TRP A 166 -12.11 2.87 3.24
N ILE A 167 -11.15 2.16 3.83
CA ILE A 167 -11.16 0.70 4.00
C ILE A 167 -11.25 0.41 5.50
N ASP A 168 -12.34 -0.17 5.92
CA ASP A 168 -12.50 -0.65 7.29
C ASP A 168 -11.86 -2.02 7.47
N THR A 169 -10.90 -2.11 8.38
CA THR A 169 -10.17 -3.33 8.69
C THR A 169 -10.73 -4.10 9.89
N ALA A 170 -11.72 -3.52 10.58
CA ALA A 170 -12.40 -4.13 11.72
C ALA A 170 -13.69 -4.85 11.34
N TYR A 171 -14.12 -4.75 10.09
CA TYR A 171 -15.39 -5.28 9.58
C TYR A 171 -16.60 -4.76 10.37
N THR A 172 -16.56 -3.47 10.69
CA THR A 172 -17.63 -2.77 11.42
C THR A 172 -18.91 -2.71 10.57
N VAL A 173 -20.05 -2.93 11.20
CA VAL A 173 -21.33 -2.69 10.57
C VAL A 173 -21.64 -1.20 10.68
N TYR A 174 -21.66 -0.51 9.55
CA TYR A 174 -22.02 0.91 9.47
C TYR A 174 -23.48 1.07 9.13
N GLU A 175 -24.10 2.13 9.64
CA GLU A 175 -25.50 2.48 9.38
C GLU A 175 -25.62 3.94 8.90
N GLY A 176 -26.78 4.29 8.33
CA GLY A 176 -27.06 5.64 7.89
C GLY A 176 -26.09 6.16 6.84
N SER A 177 -25.70 7.42 6.96
CA SER A 177 -24.84 8.10 5.99
C SER A 177 -23.43 7.49 5.89
N ASP A 178 -22.88 6.97 6.99
CA ASP A 178 -21.57 6.34 7.00
C ASP A 178 -21.54 5.06 6.15
N ALA A 179 -22.65 4.31 6.13
CA ALA A 179 -22.76 3.10 5.33
C ALA A 179 -22.78 3.37 3.81
N ILE A 180 -23.36 4.50 3.37
CA ILE A 180 -23.68 4.74 1.96
C ILE A 180 -22.98 5.97 1.35
N GLN A 181 -22.04 6.59 2.05
CA GLN A 181 -21.43 7.83 1.58
C GLN A 181 -20.56 7.68 0.32
N GLN A 182 -20.04 6.47 0.05
CA GLN A 182 -19.33 6.21 -1.21
C GLN A 182 -20.34 5.85 -2.32
N PRO A 183 -20.12 6.27 -3.58
CA PRO A 183 -20.97 5.88 -4.72
C PRO A 183 -21.19 4.37 -4.87
N ALA A 184 -20.26 3.55 -4.41
CA ALA A 184 -20.40 2.09 -4.38
C ALA A 184 -21.43 1.59 -3.34
N GLY A 185 -22.01 2.48 -2.51
CA GLY A 185 -23.06 2.17 -1.52
C GLY A 185 -22.59 1.37 -0.32
N ARG A 186 -21.30 1.34 -0.05
CA ARG A 186 -20.72 0.68 1.13
C ARG A 186 -19.32 1.20 1.45
N VAL A 187 -18.89 1.00 2.67
CA VAL A 187 -17.48 1.14 3.06
C VAL A 187 -16.67 -0.01 2.43
N GLY A 188 -15.44 0.27 2.01
CA GLY A 188 -14.53 -0.75 1.50
C GLY A 188 -14.00 -1.66 2.62
N ASN A 189 -13.54 -2.84 2.26
CA ASN A 189 -12.88 -3.78 3.17
C ASN A 189 -11.52 -4.24 2.62
N PRO A 190 -10.67 -4.91 3.41
CA PRO A 190 -9.35 -5.34 2.97
C PRO A 190 -9.34 -6.20 1.71
N LEU A 191 -10.38 -7.01 1.50
CA LEU A 191 -10.48 -7.89 0.33
C LEU A 191 -10.65 -7.10 -0.98
N ASP A 192 -11.26 -5.90 -0.94
CA ASP A 192 -11.36 -5.03 -2.12
C ASP A 192 -9.96 -4.65 -2.64
N ILE A 193 -9.02 -4.45 -1.73
CA ILE A 193 -7.64 -4.13 -2.08
C ILE A 193 -6.85 -5.39 -2.45
N ALA A 194 -6.99 -6.47 -1.68
CA ALA A 194 -6.31 -7.73 -1.95
C ALA A 194 -6.63 -8.29 -3.34
N ASN A 195 -7.89 -8.23 -3.77
CA ASN A 195 -8.31 -8.64 -5.12
C ASN A 195 -7.57 -7.88 -6.23
N MET A 196 -7.38 -6.56 -6.07
CA MET A 196 -6.62 -5.77 -7.05
C MET A 196 -5.13 -6.08 -6.99
N VAL A 197 -4.55 -6.32 -5.81
CA VAL A 197 -3.16 -6.76 -5.67
C VAL A 197 -2.94 -8.07 -6.41
N LEU A 198 -3.80 -9.08 -6.19
CA LEU A 198 -3.74 -10.36 -6.89
C LEU A 198 -3.86 -10.19 -8.40
N PHE A 199 -4.77 -9.34 -8.86
CA PHE A 199 -4.91 -9.04 -10.29
C PHE A 199 -3.63 -8.43 -10.86
N LEU A 200 -3.07 -7.40 -10.21
CA LEU A 200 -1.84 -6.72 -10.67
C LEU A 200 -0.60 -7.64 -10.64
N CYS A 201 -0.56 -8.61 -9.73
CA CYS A 201 0.50 -9.63 -9.69
C CYS A 201 0.33 -10.72 -10.75
N SER A 202 -0.87 -10.92 -11.29
CA SER A 202 -1.13 -11.97 -12.28
C SER A 202 -0.70 -11.60 -13.70
N ASP A 203 -0.60 -12.60 -14.57
CA ASP A 203 -0.32 -12.43 -16.00
C ASP A 203 -1.41 -11.64 -16.73
N LYS A 204 -2.64 -11.56 -16.18
CA LYS A 204 -3.74 -10.78 -16.75
C LYS A 204 -3.46 -9.27 -16.75
N ALA A 205 -2.57 -8.80 -15.88
CA ALA A 205 -2.11 -7.41 -15.82
C ALA A 205 -0.80 -7.17 -16.59
N GLY A 206 -0.44 -8.06 -17.53
CA GLY A 206 0.85 -8.04 -18.26
C GLY A 206 1.16 -6.76 -19.02
N PHE A 207 0.16 -5.93 -19.33
CA PHE A 207 0.34 -4.64 -20.02
C PHE A 207 0.02 -3.43 -19.12
N ILE A 208 -0.03 -3.62 -17.78
CA ILE A 208 -0.27 -2.56 -16.80
C ILE A 208 1.01 -2.34 -16.00
N THR A 209 1.63 -1.19 -16.16
CA THR A 209 2.81 -0.76 -15.40
C THR A 209 2.89 0.76 -15.33
N GLY A 210 3.36 1.31 -14.20
CA GLY A 210 3.47 2.74 -13.94
C GLY A 210 2.16 3.40 -13.47
N GLU A 211 1.08 2.63 -13.31
CA GLU A 211 -0.25 3.14 -12.98
C GLU A 211 -0.48 3.26 -11.46
N ASN A 212 -1.31 4.23 -11.10
CA ASN A 212 -1.84 4.40 -9.75
C ASN A 212 -3.37 4.25 -9.78
N ILE A 213 -3.86 3.09 -9.36
CA ILE A 213 -5.25 2.68 -9.49
C ILE A 213 -6.01 3.01 -8.21
N CYS A 214 -7.04 3.85 -8.33
CA CYS A 214 -7.89 4.21 -7.21
C CYS A 214 -8.95 3.13 -6.93
N ILE A 215 -9.00 2.64 -5.69
CA ILE A 215 -9.99 1.69 -5.18
C ILE A 215 -10.66 2.31 -3.95
N ASP A 216 -11.64 3.14 -4.18
CA ASP A 216 -12.22 4.03 -3.15
C ASP A 216 -13.76 4.07 -3.17
N GLY A 217 -14.38 3.16 -3.89
CA GLY A 217 -15.83 3.15 -4.05
C GLY A 217 -16.41 4.36 -4.79
N GLY A 218 -15.55 5.10 -5.52
CA GLY A 218 -15.93 6.30 -6.27
C GLY A 218 -15.84 7.60 -5.48
N MET A 219 -15.38 7.56 -4.23
CA MET A 219 -15.33 8.74 -3.34
C MET A 219 -14.58 9.92 -3.97
N THR A 220 -13.42 9.70 -4.58
CA THR A 220 -12.63 10.78 -5.20
C THR A 220 -13.18 11.29 -6.53
N ARG A 221 -14.27 10.71 -7.04
CA ARG A 221 -14.96 11.12 -8.28
C ARG A 221 -16.23 11.91 -8.01
N GLN A 222 -16.73 11.86 -6.78
CA GLN A 222 -17.95 12.55 -6.41
C GLN A 222 -17.69 14.04 -6.18
N MET A 223 -18.41 14.89 -6.92
CA MET A 223 -18.40 16.33 -6.70
C MET A 223 -19.55 16.69 -5.78
N ILE A 224 -19.27 17.43 -4.71
CA ILE A 224 -20.25 17.85 -3.70
C ILE A 224 -20.12 19.36 -3.48
N TYR A 225 -21.24 20.08 -3.59
CA TYR A 225 -21.34 21.51 -3.27
C TYR A 225 -22.00 21.72 -1.91
N HIS A 226 -21.84 22.93 -1.34
CA HIS A 226 -22.55 23.31 -0.12
C HIS A 226 -24.06 23.12 -0.25
N GLY A 227 -24.63 22.33 0.66
CA GLY A 227 -26.03 21.94 0.66
C GLY A 227 -26.35 20.59 0.04
N ASP A 228 -25.46 20.03 -0.80
CA ASP A 228 -25.65 18.72 -1.41
C ASP A 228 -25.50 17.60 -0.38
N ASN A 229 -26.40 16.62 -0.44
CA ASN A 229 -26.35 15.42 0.41
C ASN A 229 -26.22 15.74 1.91
N GLY A 230 -26.75 16.90 2.35
CA GLY A 230 -26.65 17.35 3.73
C GLY A 230 -25.29 17.93 4.13
N TRP A 231 -24.31 18.01 3.20
CA TRP A 231 -23.04 18.65 3.49
C TRP A 231 -23.18 20.17 3.59
N THR A 232 -22.66 20.76 4.68
CA THR A 232 -22.65 22.19 4.89
C THR A 232 -21.28 22.69 5.27
N LEU A 233 -20.81 23.72 4.56
CA LEU A 233 -19.57 24.43 4.95
C LEU A 233 -19.86 25.32 6.15
N LYS A 234 -19.28 25.02 7.30
CA LYS A 234 -19.33 25.91 8.47
C LYS A 234 -18.43 27.13 8.22
N GLN A 235 -18.97 28.34 8.47
CA GLN A 235 -18.25 29.60 8.19
C GLN A 235 -17.02 29.85 9.10
N ASN A 236 -16.86 29.10 10.19
CA ASN A 236 -15.75 29.30 11.13
C ASN A 236 -14.54 28.42 10.74
N ARG A 237 -13.95 28.68 9.57
CA ARG A 237 -12.54 28.32 9.33
C ARG A 237 -11.71 29.57 9.71
N GLN A 238 -11.28 29.65 10.98
CA GLN A 238 -10.14 30.48 11.37
C GLN A 238 -8.84 29.76 10.99
#